data_792352299858f89dbc45efe59a579c29
#
_entry.id   792352299858f89dbc45efe59a579c29
#
_cell.length_a   1.000
_cell.length_b   1.000
_cell.length_c   1.000
_cell.angle_alpha   90.00
_cell.angle_beta   90.00
_cell.angle_gamma   90.00
#
_symmetry.space_group_name_H-M   'P 1'
#
loop_
_entity.id
_entity.type
_entity.pdbx_description
1 polymer ?
#
loop_
_entity_poly.entity_id
_entity_poly.type
_entity_poly.pdbx_seq_one_letter_code
_entity_poly.pdbx_strand_id
1 'polypeptide(L)'
;MGYINNNTGYLEHHTLSSRSVIKKNMYALITPDGLVKNNIYGFENCDISILSSPLLGASFTDYIITVKENGRNLCGIGNESEEIFLFVIEGSLLVYNDNEKAGLTAGGFFFSPASFKLYFQNNSNNNAKILLYKRKYKPLNNLSPKTISGNINNIPYKNFEEMDSVFIKDLLPANDFAYDFNFHILMFKSGAGHGYLETHIQEHGAYILSGKGMYNLDNKWYGVEKDDYIFMACIFF
;
A
#
# COMPACT_ATOMS: atom_id res chain seq x y z
N MET A 1 -16.16 15.22 -14.05
CA MET A 1 -14.86 14.63 -14.47
C MET A 1 -15.14 13.24 -15.02
N GLY A 2 -14.80 12.96 -16.26
CA GLY A 2 -14.96 11.63 -16.85
C GLY A 2 -13.79 10.73 -16.48
N TYR A 3 -14.03 9.43 -16.52
CA TYR A 3 -12.99 8.43 -16.35
C TYR A 3 -12.06 8.46 -17.56
N ILE A 4 -10.74 8.54 -17.32
CA ILE A 4 -9.74 8.54 -18.40
C ILE A 4 -9.30 7.11 -18.66
N ASN A 5 -9.56 6.62 -19.87
CA ASN A 5 -9.09 5.33 -20.37
C ASN A 5 -9.35 4.15 -19.41
N ASN A 6 -10.60 3.90 -19.09
CA ASN A 6 -10.99 2.59 -18.60
C ASN A 6 -10.92 1.61 -19.80
N ASN A 7 -9.81 0.87 -19.91
CA ASN A 7 -9.60 -0.11 -20.98
C ASN A 7 -10.48 -1.35 -20.86
N THR A 8 -11.27 -1.47 -19.80
CA THR A 8 -12.13 -2.63 -19.57
C THR A 8 -13.40 -2.59 -20.40
N GLY A 9 -13.77 -1.41 -20.97
CA GLY A 9 -15.01 -1.29 -21.75
C GLY A 9 -16.26 -1.67 -20.95
N TYR A 10 -17.37 -1.88 -21.62
CA TYR A 10 -18.56 -2.47 -21.03
C TYR A 10 -18.38 -4.00 -20.98
N LEU A 11 -18.41 -4.56 -19.78
CA LEU A 11 -18.38 -6.01 -19.60
C LEU A 11 -19.69 -6.62 -20.11
N GLU A 12 -19.60 -7.74 -20.81
CA GLU A 12 -20.78 -8.53 -21.16
C GLU A 12 -21.51 -9.03 -19.91
N HIS A 13 -22.82 -9.25 -19.98
CA HIS A 13 -23.68 -9.58 -18.83
C HIS A 13 -23.16 -10.71 -17.93
N HIS A 14 -22.47 -11.70 -18.47
CA HIS A 14 -21.97 -12.85 -17.75
C HIS A 14 -20.55 -12.64 -17.17
N THR A 15 -19.90 -11.51 -17.48
CA THR A 15 -18.56 -11.18 -16.96
C THR A 15 -18.59 -10.19 -15.79
N LEU A 16 -19.76 -9.83 -15.31
CA LEU A 16 -19.89 -8.98 -14.10
C LEU A 16 -19.52 -9.69 -12.79
N SER A 17 -19.08 -10.96 -12.83
CA SER A 17 -18.51 -11.65 -11.68
C SER A 17 -17.03 -11.25 -11.48
N SER A 18 -16.79 -9.96 -11.23
CA SER A 18 -15.50 -9.53 -10.70
C SER A 18 -15.19 -10.29 -9.41
N ARG A 19 -13.92 -10.66 -9.22
CA ARG A 19 -13.48 -11.20 -7.92
C ARG A 19 -13.52 -10.13 -6.82
N SER A 20 -13.68 -8.85 -7.21
CA SER A 20 -13.78 -7.75 -6.27
C SER A 20 -15.03 -7.87 -5.40
N VAL A 21 -14.85 -7.70 -4.09
CA VAL A 21 -15.91 -7.70 -3.10
C VAL A 21 -15.69 -6.53 -2.16
N ILE A 22 -16.75 -5.77 -1.88
CA ILE A 22 -16.70 -4.65 -0.95
C ILE A 22 -17.79 -4.80 0.09
N LYS A 23 -17.39 -4.88 1.36
CA LYS A 23 -18.23 -4.74 2.53
C LYS A 23 -17.75 -3.52 3.33
N LYS A 24 -18.42 -2.41 3.14
CA LYS A 24 -18.07 -1.14 3.79
C LYS A 24 -17.92 -1.31 5.30
N ASN A 25 -16.88 -0.71 5.89
CA ASN A 25 -16.52 -0.78 7.30
C ASN A 25 -16.17 -2.20 7.80
N MET A 26 -15.96 -3.15 6.92
CA MET A 26 -15.57 -4.51 7.28
C MET A 26 -14.34 -4.95 6.49
N TYR A 27 -14.50 -5.21 5.20
CA TYR A 27 -13.39 -5.61 4.34
C TYR A 27 -13.65 -5.30 2.87
N ALA A 28 -12.60 -5.29 2.09
CA ALA A 28 -12.67 -5.31 0.64
C ALA A 28 -11.58 -6.20 0.04
N LEU A 29 -11.91 -6.90 -1.03
CA LEU A 29 -10.98 -7.44 -2.00
C LEU A 29 -11.15 -6.61 -3.26
N ILE A 30 -10.10 -5.96 -3.71
CA ILE A 30 -10.09 -5.10 -4.89
C ILE A 30 -9.09 -5.67 -5.90
N THR A 31 -9.59 -6.05 -7.05
CA THR A 31 -8.80 -6.63 -8.14
C THR A 31 -8.42 -5.57 -9.17
N PRO A 32 -7.36 -5.75 -9.95
CA PRO A 32 -6.89 -4.74 -10.92
C PRO A 32 -7.92 -4.28 -11.94
N ASP A 33 -8.83 -5.17 -12.33
CA ASP A 33 -9.91 -4.89 -13.29
C ASP A 33 -10.97 -3.92 -12.75
N GLY A 34 -11.09 -3.78 -11.42
CA GLY A 34 -11.96 -2.81 -10.76
C GLY A 34 -11.35 -1.42 -10.56
N LEU A 35 -10.07 -1.23 -10.88
CA LEU A 35 -9.37 0.02 -10.60
C LEU A 35 -9.65 1.09 -11.65
N VAL A 36 -10.08 2.26 -11.18
CA VAL A 36 -10.33 3.44 -12.00
C VAL A 36 -9.16 4.42 -11.86
N LYS A 37 -8.66 4.90 -13.00
CA LYS A 37 -7.62 5.93 -13.05
C LYS A 37 -8.21 7.31 -12.79
N ASN A 38 -7.62 8.03 -11.85
CA ASN A 38 -8.03 9.37 -11.47
C ASN A 38 -6.92 10.38 -11.76
N ASN A 39 -7.31 11.60 -12.12
CA ASN A 39 -6.43 12.75 -12.12
C ASN A 39 -6.60 13.48 -10.79
N ILE A 40 -5.52 13.61 -10.05
CA ILE A 40 -5.48 14.32 -8.77
C ILE A 40 -4.61 15.58 -8.96
N TYR A 41 -5.10 16.71 -8.48
CA TYR A 41 -4.35 17.95 -8.52
C TYR A 41 -2.97 17.80 -7.86
N GLY A 42 -1.95 18.36 -8.49
CA GLY A 42 -0.56 18.28 -8.03
C GLY A 42 0.20 17.04 -8.50
N PHE A 43 -0.42 16.16 -9.28
CA PHE A 43 0.24 15.02 -9.91
C PHE A 43 0.27 15.22 -11.43
N GLU A 44 1.45 15.13 -12.02
CA GLU A 44 1.66 15.19 -13.47
C GLU A 44 2.12 13.82 -14.00
N ASN A 45 1.64 13.42 -15.16
CA ASN A 45 1.98 12.15 -15.82
C ASN A 45 1.84 10.93 -14.89
N CYS A 46 0.79 10.91 -14.07
CA CYS A 46 0.49 9.83 -13.14
C CYS A 46 -0.92 9.29 -13.38
N ASP A 47 -1.05 7.95 -13.43
CA ASP A 47 -2.34 7.27 -13.35
C ASP A 47 -2.54 6.82 -11.90
N ILE A 48 -3.57 7.32 -11.23
CA ILE A 48 -3.77 7.11 -9.80
C ILE A 48 -5.08 6.35 -9.57
N SER A 49 -5.02 5.23 -8.86
CA SER A 49 -6.20 4.51 -8.39
C SER A 49 -6.21 4.43 -6.86
N ILE A 50 -7.39 4.60 -6.27
CA ILE A 50 -7.60 4.53 -4.83
C ILE A 50 -7.93 3.09 -4.47
N LEU A 51 -7.18 2.51 -3.53
CA LEU A 51 -7.37 1.14 -3.03
C LEU A 51 -8.21 1.14 -1.75
N SER A 52 -7.93 2.05 -0.82
CA SER A 52 -8.70 2.24 0.41
C SER A 52 -8.83 3.72 0.76
N SER A 53 -9.81 4.04 1.57
CA SER A 53 -10.03 5.41 2.05
C SER A 53 -11.00 5.42 3.25
N PRO A 54 -11.15 6.54 3.97
CA PRO A 54 -12.15 6.69 5.02
C PRO A 54 -13.60 6.42 4.58
N LEU A 55 -13.92 6.59 3.30
CA LEU A 55 -15.25 6.26 2.77
C LEU A 55 -15.51 4.75 2.72
N LEU A 56 -14.46 3.94 2.61
CA LEU A 56 -14.53 2.48 2.70
C LEU A 56 -14.62 2.01 4.16
N GLY A 57 -14.09 2.80 5.09
CA GLY A 57 -14.02 2.51 6.53
C GLY A 57 -12.60 2.42 7.07
N ALA A 58 -11.57 2.70 6.26
CA ALA A 58 -10.18 2.73 6.69
C ALA A 58 -9.85 4.04 7.42
N SER A 59 -8.94 4.01 8.40
CA SER A 59 -8.36 5.23 8.99
C SER A 59 -7.24 5.83 8.15
N PHE A 60 -6.93 5.23 7.01
CA PHE A 60 -5.86 5.59 6.08
C PHE A 60 -6.36 5.61 4.63
N THR A 61 -5.51 6.05 3.72
CA THR A 61 -5.76 5.98 2.28
C THR A 61 -4.58 5.33 1.60
N ASP A 62 -4.85 4.26 0.83
CA ASP A 62 -3.89 3.62 -0.06
C ASP A 62 -4.18 3.95 -1.51
N TYR A 63 -3.11 4.19 -2.26
CA TYR A 63 -3.13 4.43 -3.69
C TYR A 63 -2.18 3.47 -4.39
N ILE A 64 -2.60 2.98 -5.55
CA ILE A 64 -1.69 2.43 -6.53
C ILE A 64 -1.49 3.47 -7.63
N ILE A 65 -0.23 3.81 -7.92
CA ILE A 65 0.11 4.88 -8.86
C ILE A 65 1.08 4.35 -9.89
N THR A 66 0.74 4.52 -11.17
CA THR A 66 1.69 4.39 -12.27
C THR A 66 2.26 5.77 -12.58
N VAL A 67 3.53 5.95 -12.29
CA VAL A 67 4.29 7.18 -12.57
C VAL A 67 4.98 7.01 -13.91
N LYS A 68 4.46 7.69 -14.93
CA LYS A 68 4.97 7.63 -16.30
C LYS A 68 6.31 8.39 -16.43
N GLU A 69 6.92 8.34 -17.59
CA GLU A 69 8.09 9.18 -17.91
C GLU A 69 7.81 10.64 -17.56
N ASN A 70 8.76 11.28 -16.85
CA ASN A 70 8.63 12.66 -16.30
C ASN A 70 7.46 12.84 -15.32
N GLY A 71 6.83 11.75 -14.87
CA GLY A 71 5.76 11.79 -13.88
C GLY A 71 6.28 12.24 -12.51
N ARG A 72 5.48 13.05 -11.80
CA ARG A 72 5.89 13.65 -10.52
C ARG A 72 4.69 14.18 -9.73
N ASN A 73 4.93 14.48 -8.46
CA ASN A 73 4.01 15.28 -7.66
C ASN A 73 4.61 16.66 -7.39
N LEU A 74 3.91 17.71 -7.82
CA LEU A 74 4.38 19.11 -7.75
C LEU A 74 4.23 19.74 -6.37
N CYS A 75 3.15 19.38 -5.66
CA CYS A 75 2.76 20.08 -4.42
C CYS A 75 3.28 19.37 -3.16
N GLY A 76 3.92 18.20 -3.32
CA GLY A 76 4.20 17.28 -2.22
C GLY A 76 2.93 16.64 -1.66
N ILE A 77 3.09 15.51 -0.98
CA ILE A 77 2.03 14.76 -0.31
C ILE A 77 2.29 14.83 1.19
N GLY A 78 1.22 14.95 1.98
CA GLY A 78 1.30 15.10 3.42
C GLY A 78 1.20 16.57 3.87
N ASN A 79 1.01 16.74 5.17
CA ASN A 79 0.92 18.02 5.85
C ASN A 79 1.42 17.88 7.30
N GLU A 80 1.21 18.89 8.13
CA GLU A 80 1.66 18.89 9.54
C GLU A 80 1.13 17.73 10.39
N SER A 81 0.07 17.07 9.96
CA SER A 81 -0.56 15.98 10.70
C SER A 81 -0.61 14.65 9.92
N GLU A 82 -0.16 14.61 8.69
CA GLU A 82 -0.21 13.41 7.84
C GLU A 82 1.18 12.85 7.60
N GLU A 83 1.32 11.56 7.78
CA GLU A 83 2.51 10.78 7.45
C GLU A 83 2.29 9.96 6.18
N ILE A 84 3.37 9.71 5.46
CA ILE A 84 3.33 9.09 4.13
C ILE A 84 4.34 7.93 4.09
N PHE A 85 3.90 6.80 3.56
CA PHE A 85 4.78 5.71 3.19
C PHE A 85 4.66 5.43 1.69
N LEU A 86 5.80 5.32 1.01
CA LEU A 86 5.88 5.00 -0.41
C LEU A 86 6.70 3.72 -0.59
N PHE A 87 6.17 2.77 -1.36
CA PHE A 87 6.84 1.54 -1.76
C PHE A 87 6.90 1.42 -3.28
N VAL A 88 8.09 1.18 -3.83
CA VAL A 88 8.28 0.99 -5.27
C VAL A 88 8.07 -0.49 -5.61
N ILE A 89 6.99 -0.78 -6.34
CA ILE A 89 6.68 -2.13 -6.81
C ILE A 89 7.50 -2.47 -8.06
N GLU A 90 7.55 -1.53 -9.01
CA GLU A 90 8.25 -1.69 -10.30
C GLU A 90 8.89 -0.38 -10.73
N GLY A 91 10.01 -0.46 -11.46
CA GLY A 91 10.71 0.70 -11.99
C GLY A 91 11.63 1.39 -10.99
N SER A 92 11.81 2.69 -11.18
CA SER A 92 12.67 3.53 -10.32
C SER A 92 12.12 4.94 -10.17
N LEU A 93 12.37 5.56 -9.03
CA LEU A 93 11.96 6.91 -8.70
C LEU A 93 13.03 7.63 -7.89
N LEU A 94 13.10 8.94 -8.06
CA LEU A 94 13.70 9.83 -7.09
C LEU A 94 12.63 10.23 -6.09
N VAL A 95 12.85 9.98 -4.80
CA VAL A 95 11.90 10.31 -3.70
C VAL A 95 12.63 11.16 -2.68
N TYR A 96 11.98 12.20 -2.16
CA TYR A 96 12.60 13.08 -1.18
C TYR A 96 11.58 13.81 -0.31
N ASN A 97 12.06 14.27 0.82
CA ASN A 97 11.44 15.29 1.67
C ASN A 97 12.51 16.30 2.10
N ASP A 98 12.21 17.19 3.05
CA ASP A 98 13.16 18.21 3.51
C ASP A 98 14.39 17.61 4.22
N ASN A 99 14.32 16.36 4.70
CA ASN A 99 15.38 15.71 5.47
C ASN A 99 16.25 14.77 4.64
N GLU A 100 15.68 14.13 3.64
CA GLU A 100 16.33 13.02 2.93
C GLU A 100 15.93 12.96 1.47
N LYS A 101 16.85 12.48 0.64
CA LYS A 101 16.66 12.27 -0.79
C LYS A 101 17.24 10.92 -1.18
N ALA A 102 16.43 10.06 -1.77
CA ALA A 102 16.80 8.70 -2.15
C ALA A 102 16.39 8.36 -3.59
N GLY A 103 17.31 7.73 -4.33
CA GLY A 103 16.97 7.05 -5.58
C GLY A 103 16.47 5.64 -5.26
N LEU A 104 15.21 5.37 -5.48
CA LEU A 104 14.58 4.09 -5.18
C LEU A 104 14.39 3.27 -6.46
N THR A 105 14.60 1.97 -6.36
CA THR A 105 14.29 0.97 -7.37
C THR A 105 13.22 0.01 -6.84
N ALA A 106 12.78 -0.96 -7.63
CA ALA A 106 11.83 -1.98 -7.17
C ALA A 106 12.26 -2.60 -5.82
N GLY A 107 11.30 -2.68 -4.89
CA GLY A 107 11.54 -3.05 -3.49
C GLY A 107 12.02 -1.90 -2.59
N GLY A 108 12.29 -0.73 -3.16
CA GLY A 108 12.65 0.46 -2.40
C GLY A 108 11.45 1.08 -1.68
N PHE A 109 11.68 1.68 -0.52
CA PHE A 109 10.65 2.35 0.25
C PHE A 109 11.15 3.65 0.88
N PHE A 110 10.21 4.51 1.20
CA PHE A 110 10.45 5.79 1.86
C PHE A 110 9.30 6.11 2.81
N PHE A 111 9.63 6.39 4.06
CA PHE A 111 8.70 6.92 5.06
C PHE A 111 8.99 8.39 5.29
N SER A 112 7.97 9.24 5.17
CA SER A 112 8.02 10.64 5.52
C SER A 112 7.09 10.90 6.70
N PRO A 113 7.60 11.31 7.86
CA PRO A 113 6.79 11.60 9.03
C PRO A 113 5.91 12.84 8.81
N ALA A 114 4.92 13.02 9.66
CA ALA A 114 4.11 14.23 9.70
C ALA A 114 4.99 15.49 9.77
N SER A 115 4.53 16.59 9.22
CA SER A 115 5.23 17.86 9.02
C SER A 115 6.20 17.91 7.83
N PHE A 116 6.53 16.77 7.20
CA PHE A 116 7.39 16.76 6.01
C PHE A 116 6.60 16.26 4.81
N LYS A 117 6.49 17.10 3.79
CA LYS A 117 5.88 16.68 2.52
C LYS A 117 6.80 15.71 1.78
N LEU A 118 6.23 14.64 1.26
CA LEU A 118 6.94 13.71 0.39
C LEU A 118 6.77 14.13 -1.07
N TYR A 119 7.89 14.17 -1.78
CA TYR A 119 7.96 14.42 -3.22
C TYR A 119 8.53 13.20 -3.93
N PHE A 120 8.07 12.97 -5.15
CA PHE A 120 8.67 11.99 -6.04
C PHE A 120 8.71 12.47 -7.48
N GLN A 121 9.65 11.91 -8.25
CA GLN A 121 9.83 12.16 -9.67
C GLN A 121 10.37 10.92 -10.37
N ASN A 122 9.80 10.59 -11.51
CA ASN A 122 10.34 9.58 -12.42
C ASN A 122 11.24 10.25 -13.45
N ASN A 123 12.54 10.02 -13.33
CA ASN A 123 13.57 10.52 -14.23
C ASN A 123 14.00 9.47 -15.29
N SER A 124 13.29 8.33 -15.35
CA SER A 124 13.57 7.26 -16.31
C SER A 124 12.58 7.29 -17.47
N ASN A 125 12.95 6.64 -18.59
CA ASN A 125 12.07 6.47 -19.75
C ASN A 125 11.02 5.36 -19.54
N ASN A 126 11.10 4.61 -18.44
CA ASN A 126 10.17 3.54 -18.12
C ASN A 126 9.19 3.98 -17.04
N ASN A 127 7.99 3.43 -17.06
CA ASN A 127 7.04 3.66 -15.99
C ASN A 127 7.54 3.06 -14.66
N ALA A 128 7.20 3.73 -13.56
CA ALA A 128 7.32 3.16 -12.23
C ALA A 128 5.92 2.90 -11.67
N LYS A 129 5.77 1.83 -10.87
CA LYS A 129 4.54 1.49 -10.15
C LYS A 129 4.81 1.57 -8.66
N ILE A 130 4.02 2.34 -7.93
CA ILE A 130 4.18 2.54 -6.50
C ILE A 130 2.90 2.29 -5.74
N LEU A 131 3.04 1.77 -4.53
CA LEU A 131 2.02 1.82 -3.49
C LEU A 131 2.30 3.04 -2.62
N LEU A 132 1.30 3.87 -2.40
CA LEU A 132 1.39 5.06 -1.58
C LEU A 132 0.34 4.99 -0.48
N TYR A 133 0.81 4.98 0.77
CA TYR A 133 0.00 4.99 1.97
C TYR A 133 0.02 6.38 2.60
N LYS A 134 -1.12 6.83 3.08
CA LYS A 134 -1.29 8.10 3.76
C LYS A 134 -2.25 7.98 4.93
N ARG A 135 -1.86 8.48 6.10
CA ARG A 135 -2.75 8.58 7.26
C ARG A 135 -2.44 9.79 8.15
N LYS A 136 -3.38 10.11 9.02
CA LYS A 136 -3.17 11.09 10.07
C LYS A 136 -2.34 10.45 11.20
N TYR A 137 -1.18 11.03 11.50
CA TYR A 137 -0.31 10.61 12.59
C TYR A 137 -0.98 10.80 13.96
N LYS A 138 -0.87 9.81 14.82
CA LYS A 138 -1.37 9.82 16.21
C LYS A 138 -0.19 9.66 17.17
N PRO A 139 0.45 10.78 17.60
CA PRO A 139 1.63 10.70 18.45
C PRO A 139 1.32 10.01 19.77
N LEU A 140 2.21 9.13 20.18
CA LEU A 140 2.22 8.55 21.52
C LEU A 140 3.29 9.28 22.35
N ASN A 141 2.86 10.02 23.38
CA ASN A 141 3.74 10.86 24.20
C ASN A 141 4.49 11.91 23.35
N ASN A 142 5.71 12.24 23.70
CA ASN A 142 6.56 13.19 22.98
C ASN A 142 7.52 12.52 21.99
N LEU A 143 7.16 11.34 21.48
CA LEU A 143 7.95 10.62 20.49
C LEU A 143 7.68 11.19 19.10
N SER A 144 8.73 11.24 18.28
CA SER A 144 8.64 11.71 16.90
C SER A 144 9.37 10.74 15.98
N PRO A 145 8.70 10.20 14.95
CA PRO A 145 9.34 9.31 14.00
C PRO A 145 10.34 10.08 13.13
N LYS A 146 11.34 9.36 12.65
CA LYS A 146 12.34 9.90 11.70
C LYS A 146 12.00 9.45 10.28
N THR A 147 12.44 10.22 9.29
CA THR A 147 12.46 9.76 7.90
C THR A 147 13.26 8.47 7.79
N ILE A 148 12.74 7.50 7.06
CA ILE A 148 13.42 6.22 6.78
C ILE A 148 13.32 5.94 5.30
N SER A 149 14.44 5.60 4.67
CA SER A 149 14.47 5.00 3.35
C SER A 149 15.24 3.69 3.33
N GLY A 150 14.93 2.82 2.40
CA GLY A 150 15.59 1.52 2.31
C GLY A 150 15.15 0.72 1.09
N ASN A 151 15.61 -0.54 1.06
CA ASN A 151 15.18 -1.52 0.08
C ASN A 151 15.02 -2.89 0.74
N ILE A 152 13.95 -3.60 0.42
CA ILE A 152 13.63 -4.93 0.97
C ILE A 152 14.74 -5.96 0.72
N ASN A 153 15.57 -5.77 -0.29
CA ASN A 153 16.70 -6.66 -0.60
C ASN A 153 17.80 -6.59 0.46
N ASN A 154 17.88 -5.50 1.22
CA ASN A 154 18.84 -5.28 2.29
C ASN A 154 18.30 -5.71 3.66
N ILE A 155 17.06 -6.13 3.75
CA ILE A 155 16.40 -6.57 4.99
C ILE A 155 16.30 -8.09 4.97
N PRO A 156 16.90 -8.81 5.93
CA PRO A 156 16.78 -10.25 6.01
C PRO A 156 15.35 -10.66 6.42
N TYR A 157 14.90 -11.81 5.93
CA TYR A 157 13.69 -12.44 6.44
C TYR A 157 13.91 -12.97 7.86
N LYS A 158 12.91 -12.84 8.69
CA LYS A 158 12.78 -13.47 10.00
C LYS A 158 11.57 -14.40 9.98
N ASN A 159 11.54 -15.43 10.81
CA ASN A 159 10.34 -16.22 10.99
C ASN A 159 9.25 -15.32 11.59
N PHE A 160 8.04 -15.45 11.08
CA PHE A 160 6.87 -14.78 11.63
C PHE A 160 6.30 -15.67 12.73
N GLU A 161 6.25 -15.16 13.97
CA GLU A 161 5.65 -15.84 15.14
C GLU A 161 6.08 -17.31 15.31
N GLU A 162 7.38 -17.59 15.17
CA GLU A 162 7.96 -18.93 15.26
C GLU A 162 7.48 -19.93 14.19
N MET A 163 6.76 -19.47 13.16
CA MET A 163 6.34 -20.34 12.05
C MET A 163 7.50 -20.62 11.10
N ASP A 164 7.77 -21.90 10.79
CA ASP A 164 8.84 -22.31 9.87
C ASP A 164 8.56 -22.06 8.38
N SER A 165 7.32 -21.67 8.07
CA SER A 165 6.84 -21.52 6.69
C SER A 165 6.31 -20.13 6.35
N VAL A 166 6.31 -19.21 7.32
CA VAL A 166 5.89 -17.81 7.16
C VAL A 166 7.02 -16.88 7.62
N PHE A 167 7.35 -15.90 6.81
CA PHE A 167 8.49 -15.00 7.05
C PHE A 167 8.06 -13.56 6.93
N ILE A 168 8.74 -12.69 7.69
CA ILE A 168 8.48 -11.24 7.73
C ILE A 168 9.76 -10.44 7.46
N LYS A 169 9.60 -9.29 6.82
CA LYS A 169 10.57 -8.18 6.80
C LYS A 169 9.85 -6.93 7.28
N ASP A 170 10.28 -6.39 8.40
CA ASP A 170 9.78 -5.10 8.87
C ASP A 170 10.48 -3.97 8.12
N LEU A 171 9.72 -3.06 7.52
CA LEU A 171 10.23 -1.91 6.79
C LEU A 171 10.33 -0.67 7.70
N LEU A 172 9.52 -0.65 8.74
CA LEU A 172 9.61 0.32 9.84
C LEU A 172 9.98 -0.39 11.13
N PRO A 173 10.58 0.30 12.12
CA PRO A 173 10.96 -0.31 13.40
C PRO A 173 9.73 -0.76 14.20
N ALA A 174 9.43 -2.06 14.20
CA ALA A 174 8.23 -2.64 14.81
C ALA A 174 8.13 -2.40 16.34
N ASN A 175 9.25 -2.16 17.03
CA ASN A 175 9.31 -1.94 18.49
C ASN A 175 9.53 -0.47 18.88
N ASP A 176 9.48 0.46 17.92
CA ASP A 176 9.61 1.88 18.20
C ASP A 176 8.23 2.55 18.15
N PHE A 177 7.71 2.91 19.30
CA PHE A 177 6.40 3.56 19.47
C PHE A 177 6.30 4.98 18.90
N ALA A 178 7.39 5.51 18.33
CA ALA A 178 7.32 6.73 17.52
C ALA A 178 6.54 6.52 16.23
N TYR A 179 6.51 5.28 15.71
CA TYR A 179 5.77 4.91 14.50
C TYR A 179 4.42 4.32 14.91
N ASP A 180 3.32 4.94 14.50
CA ASP A 180 1.95 4.54 14.90
C ASP A 180 1.29 3.56 13.91
N PHE A 181 2.04 3.09 12.93
CA PHE A 181 1.70 1.95 12.06
C PHE A 181 2.95 1.13 11.72
N ASN A 182 2.76 -0.09 11.26
CA ASN A 182 3.82 -0.92 10.72
C ASN A 182 3.64 -1.12 9.22
N PHE A 183 4.75 -1.23 8.50
CA PHE A 183 4.78 -1.63 7.09
C PHE A 183 5.77 -2.78 6.94
N HIS A 184 5.31 -3.91 6.43
CA HIS A 184 6.11 -5.13 6.35
C HIS A 184 5.80 -5.95 5.11
N ILE A 185 6.70 -6.85 4.75
CA ILE A 185 6.48 -7.88 3.74
C ILE A 185 6.28 -9.21 4.46
N LEU A 186 5.15 -9.87 4.22
CA LEU A 186 4.92 -11.26 4.61
C LEU A 186 5.16 -12.18 3.41
N MET A 187 5.90 -13.25 3.62
CA MET A 187 6.15 -14.30 2.64
C MET A 187 5.68 -15.65 3.19
N PHE A 188 4.86 -16.32 2.42
CA PHE A 188 4.37 -17.66 2.70
C PHE A 188 5.03 -18.65 1.74
N LYS A 189 5.59 -19.76 2.26
CA LYS A 189 5.98 -20.90 1.42
C LYS A 189 4.75 -21.52 0.77
N SER A 190 4.94 -22.23 -0.33
CA SER A 190 3.84 -22.96 -0.98
C SER A 190 3.18 -23.93 0.02
N GLY A 191 1.85 -23.87 0.13
CA GLY A 191 1.06 -24.65 1.07
C GLY A 191 1.05 -24.14 2.52
N ALA A 192 1.77 -23.05 2.82
CA ALA A 192 1.72 -22.41 4.13
C ALA A 192 0.47 -21.55 4.28
N GLY A 193 0.03 -21.37 5.51
CA GLY A 193 -1.07 -20.50 5.86
C GLY A 193 -0.89 -19.93 7.26
N HIS A 194 -1.61 -18.86 7.53
CA HIS A 194 -1.79 -18.33 8.87
C HIS A 194 -2.75 -19.26 9.62
N GLY A 195 -2.26 -19.91 10.66
CA GLY A 195 -2.94 -21.08 11.27
C GLY A 195 -4.10 -20.74 12.19
N TYR A 196 -4.45 -19.47 12.37
CA TYR A 196 -5.50 -19.02 13.30
C TYR A 196 -6.20 -17.77 12.81
N LEU A 197 -7.38 -17.49 13.39
CA LEU A 197 -8.09 -16.23 13.17
C LEU A 197 -7.54 -15.19 14.11
N GLU A 198 -7.11 -14.07 13.56
CA GLU A 198 -6.66 -12.90 14.33
C GLU A 198 -7.83 -11.96 14.58
N THR A 199 -7.91 -11.48 15.81
CA THR A 199 -8.81 -10.40 16.20
C THR A 199 -8.00 -9.36 16.97
N HIS A 200 -7.88 -8.16 16.42
CA HIS A 200 -7.11 -7.08 17.03
C HIS A 200 -7.63 -5.71 16.57
N ILE A 201 -7.14 -4.65 17.20
CA ILE A 201 -7.57 -3.28 16.93
C ILE A 201 -6.93 -2.67 15.67
N GLN A 202 -5.92 -3.31 15.09
CA GLN A 202 -5.25 -2.82 13.89
C GLN A 202 -6.10 -3.06 12.65
N GLU A 203 -6.06 -2.11 11.74
CA GLU A 203 -6.59 -2.23 10.39
C GLU A 203 -5.48 -2.71 9.45
N HIS A 204 -5.85 -3.40 8.39
CA HIS A 204 -4.89 -3.87 7.39
C HIS A 204 -5.23 -3.38 5.99
N GLY A 205 -4.18 -2.96 5.28
CA GLY A 205 -4.14 -2.89 3.84
C GLY A 205 -3.07 -3.86 3.34
N ALA A 206 -3.42 -4.85 2.55
CA ALA A 206 -2.49 -5.85 2.03
C ALA A 206 -2.50 -5.86 0.50
N TYR A 207 -1.35 -5.60 -0.11
CA TYR A 207 -1.16 -5.68 -1.55
C TYR A 207 -0.38 -6.94 -1.90
N ILE A 208 -0.88 -7.76 -2.81
CA ILE A 208 -0.24 -9.02 -3.21
C ILE A 208 0.86 -8.73 -4.23
N LEU A 209 2.11 -8.74 -3.77
CA LEU A 209 3.28 -8.46 -4.62
C LEU A 209 3.57 -9.59 -5.61
N SER A 210 3.31 -10.84 -5.22
CA SER A 210 3.56 -12.01 -6.07
C SER A 210 2.80 -13.23 -5.59
N GLY A 211 2.63 -14.22 -6.47
CA GLY A 211 2.02 -15.50 -6.13
C GLY A 211 0.50 -15.49 -6.18
N LYS A 212 -0.07 -16.56 -5.64
CA LYS A 212 -1.51 -16.82 -5.53
C LYS A 212 -1.80 -17.49 -4.20
N GLY A 213 -2.98 -17.25 -3.65
CA GLY A 213 -3.40 -17.84 -2.40
C GLY A 213 -4.91 -17.80 -2.20
N MET A 214 -5.31 -18.17 -1.00
CA MET A 214 -6.68 -18.05 -0.54
C MET A 214 -6.72 -17.19 0.71
N TYR A 215 -7.65 -16.25 0.75
CA TYR A 215 -7.88 -15.36 1.87
C TYR A 215 -9.26 -15.62 2.48
N ASN A 216 -9.32 -15.83 3.80
CA ASN A 216 -10.59 -15.98 4.49
C ASN A 216 -11.04 -14.62 5.02
N LEU A 217 -12.18 -14.14 4.55
CA LEU A 217 -12.80 -12.89 4.98
C LEU A 217 -14.25 -13.17 5.37
N ASP A 218 -14.60 -12.97 6.63
CA ASP A 218 -15.95 -13.21 7.14
C ASP A 218 -16.45 -14.63 6.81
N ASN A 219 -15.64 -15.64 7.14
CA ASN A 219 -15.90 -17.07 6.88
C ASN A 219 -16.11 -17.45 5.41
N LYS A 220 -15.65 -16.61 4.49
CA LYS A 220 -15.66 -16.89 3.05
C LYS A 220 -14.26 -16.89 2.49
N TRP A 221 -13.95 -17.89 1.69
CA TRP A 221 -12.67 -18.03 1.02
C TRP A 221 -12.68 -17.36 -0.35
N TYR A 222 -11.72 -16.47 -0.54
CA TYR A 222 -11.51 -15.73 -1.79
C TYR A 222 -10.14 -16.08 -2.36
N GLY A 223 -10.10 -16.42 -3.64
CA GLY A 223 -8.82 -16.54 -4.36
C GLY A 223 -8.19 -15.17 -4.54
N VAL A 224 -6.91 -15.06 -4.22
CA VAL A 224 -6.13 -13.84 -4.39
C VAL A 224 -4.89 -14.11 -5.21
N GLU A 225 -4.45 -13.13 -5.96
CA GLU A 225 -3.25 -13.23 -6.81
C GLU A 225 -2.51 -11.89 -6.91
N LYS A 226 -1.34 -11.91 -7.55
CA LYS A 226 -0.54 -10.71 -7.78
C LYS A 226 -1.42 -9.53 -8.23
N ASP A 227 -1.14 -8.36 -7.67
CA ASP A 227 -1.80 -7.07 -7.90
C ASP A 227 -3.19 -6.92 -7.25
N ASP A 228 -3.73 -7.94 -6.59
CA ASP A 228 -4.91 -7.79 -5.74
C ASP A 228 -4.58 -6.98 -4.49
N TYR A 229 -5.57 -6.25 -3.98
CA TYR A 229 -5.50 -5.52 -2.73
C TYR A 229 -6.62 -5.95 -1.78
N ILE A 230 -6.29 -6.12 -0.51
CA ILE A 230 -7.22 -6.51 0.54
C ILE A 230 -7.20 -5.44 1.62
N PHE A 231 -8.38 -4.94 1.96
CA PHE A 231 -8.60 -4.11 3.14
C PHE A 231 -9.35 -4.92 4.20
N MET A 232 -8.94 -4.81 5.45
CA MET A 232 -9.63 -5.35 6.62
C MET A 232 -9.71 -4.25 7.68
N ALA A 233 -10.94 -3.92 8.06
CA ALA A 233 -11.20 -2.97 9.14
C ALA A 233 -10.86 -3.58 10.50
N CYS A 234 -10.65 -2.71 11.46
CA CYS A 234 -10.55 -3.09 12.86
C CYS A 234 -11.83 -3.81 13.29
N ILE A 235 -11.68 -4.98 13.91
CA ILE A 235 -12.81 -5.75 14.45
C ILE A 235 -12.89 -5.40 15.95
N PHE A 236 -13.93 -4.66 16.29
CA PHE A 236 -14.35 -4.49 17.68
C PHE A 236 -15.40 -5.55 17.99
N PHE A 237 -15.18 -6.32 19.03
CA PHE A 237 -16.19 -7.16 19.67
C PHE A 237 -16.67 -6.50 20.97
#